data_12ee71c63549b2d9e36cd645a8fb5aca
#
_entry.id   12ee71c63549b2d9e36cd645a8fb5aca
#
_cell.length_a   1.000
_cell.length_b   1.000
_cell.length_c   1.000
_cell.angle_alpha   90.00
_cell.angle_beta   90.00
_cell.angle_gamma   90.00
#
_symmetry.space_group_name_H-M   'P 1'
#
loop_
_entity.id
_entity.type
_entity.pdbx_description
1 polymer ?
#
loop_
_entity_poly.entity_id
_entity_poly.type
_entity_poly.pdbx_seq_one_letter_code
_entity_poly.pdbx_strand_id
1 'polypeptide(L)'
;MRAAAIDAAFRAVGGRLNRRFARPVNIASAGLVALMGLNMLTNGLSLAGVNLTAGVPGTAAQVNGNVQKIYTELDYGSYPSITVRAGVPVEWTIHADARKINGCNNEIIIPAYDMTIPLEPGDNVISFTPDTSGVIAYSCWMGMIRGSITVVDSADA
;
A
#
# COMPACT_ATOMS: atom_id res chain seq x y z
N MET A 1 -40.23 -14.79 36.38
CA MET A 1 -39.36 -15.74 37.11
C MET A 1 -38.21 -16.33 36.25
N ARG A 2 -38.06 -16.02 34.98
CA ARG A 2 -36.95 -16.57 34.14
C ARG A 2 -35.70 -15.65 34.03
N ALA A 3 -35.80 -14.38 34.34
CA ALA A 3 -34.69 -13.44 34.25
C ALA A 3 -33.66 -13.61 35.39
N ALA A 4 -34.11 -13.96 36.61
CA ALA A 4 -33.22 -14.13 37.78
C ALA A 4 -32.27 -15.35 37.68
N ALA A 5 -32.67 -16.38 36.92
CA ALA A 5 -31.84 -17.57 36.74
C ALA A 5 -30.65 -17.34 35.78
N ILE A 6 -30.82 -16.46 34.81
CA ILE A 6 -29.76 -16.12 33.84
C ILE A 6 -28.70 -15.27 34.49
N ASP A 7 -29.08 -14.31 35.35
CA ASP A 7 -28.13 -13.47 36.09
C ASP A 7 -27.26 -14.26 37.10
N ALA A 8 -27.86 -15.29 37.73
CA ALA A 8 -27.14 -16.17 38.66
C ALA A 8 -26.11 -17.04 37.91
N ALA A 9 -26.44 -17.51 36.69
CA ALA A 9 -25.53 -18.31 35.87
C ALA A 9 -24.33 -17.48 35.39
N PHE A 10 -24.56 -16.23 34.96
CA PHE A 10 -23.48 -15.31 34.52
C PHE A 10 -22.52 -14.96 35.66
N ARG A 11 -23.01 -14.74 36.88
CA ARG A 11 -22.17 -14.48 38.06
C ARG A 11 -21.39 -15.70 38.52
N ALA A 12 -21.92 -16.89 38.35
CA ALA A 12 -21.22 -18.12 38.72
C ALA A 12 -20.07 -18.49 37.77
N VAL A 13 -20.22 -18.18 36.48
CA VAL A 13 -19.17 -18.40 35.48
C VAL A 13 -18.06 -17.35 35.60
N GLY A 14 -18.40 -16.10 35.90
CA GLY A 14 -17.40 -15.00 36.08
C GLY A 14 -16.53 -15.14 37.32
N GLY A 15 -17.02 -15.87 38.38
CA GLY A 15 -16.30 -15.98 39.66
C GLY A 15 -15.22 -17.06 39.73
N ARG A 16 -15.16 -17.97 38.76
CA ARG A 16 -14.22 -19.11 38.74
C ARG A 16 -13.04 -18.98 37.80
N LEU A 17 -12.89 -17.88 37.10
CA LEU A 17 -11.67 -17.64 36.34
C LEU A 17 -10.54 -17.34 37.33
N ASN A 18 -9.77 -18.38 37.61
CA ASN A 18 -8.65 -18.38 38.56
C ASN A 18 -7.78 -17.12 38.33
N ARG A 19 -7.55 -16.33 39.38
CA ARG A 19 -6.72 -15.10 39.37
C ARG A 19 -5.36 -15.29 38.68
N ARG A 20 -4.89 -16.51 38.54
CA ARG A 20 -3.66 -16.85 37.80
C ARG A 20 -3.80 -16.69 36.28
N PHE A 21 -5.00 -16.85 35.70
CA PHE A 21 -5.24 -16.65 34.26
C PHE A 21 -5.71 -15.23 33.92
N ALA A 22 -6.24 -14.48 34.87
CA ALA A 22 -6.72 -13.12 34.62
C ALA A 22 -5.58 -12.14 34.26
N ARG A 23 -4.39 -12.29 34.87
CA ARG A 23 -3.24 -11.45 34.57
C ARG A 23 -2.70 -11.64 33.15
N PRO A 24 -2.40 -12.86 32.65
CA PRO A 24 -1.91 -13.03 31.29
C PRO A 24 -2.97 -12.67 30.24
N VAL A 25 -4.25 -12.91 30.49
CA VAL A 25 -5.34 -12.52 29.58
C VAL A 25 -5.45 -11.00 29.46
N ASN A 26 -5.39 -10.29 30.59
CA ASN A 26 -5.39 -8.81 30.58
C ASN A 26 -4.18 -8.21 29.87
N ILE A 27 -3.01 -8.81 30.03
CA ILE A 27 -1.79 -8.35 29.35
C ILE A 27 -1.90 -8.63 27.85
N ALA A 28 -2.40 -9.80 27.46
CA ALA A 28 -2.60 -10.17 26.06
C ALA A 28 -3.65 -9.27 25.37
N SER A 29 -4.79 -9.02 26.04
CA SER A 29 -5.81 -8.12 25.49
C SER A 29 -5.36 -6.67 25.42
N ALA A 30 -4.63 -6.18 26.41
CA ALA A 30 -4.05 -4.84 26.38
C ALA A 30 -3.00 -4.70 25.27
N GLY A 31 -2.18 -5.72 25.04
CA GLY A 31 -1.22 -5.79 23.94
C GLY A 31 -1.90 -5.77 22.57
N LEU A 32 -2.99 -6.52 22.41
CA LEU A 32 -3.77 -6.55 21.17
C LEU A 32 -4.40 -5.19 20.86
N VAL A 33 -5.00 -4.55 21.87
CA VAL A 33 -5.60 -3.21 21.72
C VAL A 33 -4.54 -2.16 21.42
N ALA A 34 -3.36 -2.23 22.06
CA ALA A 34 -2.24 -1.34 21.78
C ALA A 34 -1.71 -1.50 20.35
N LEU A 35 -1.59 -2.74 19.87
CA LEU A 35 -1.20 -3.03 18.47
C LEU A 35 -2.23 -2.50 17.44
N MET A 36 -3.51 -2.70 17.69
CA MET A 36 -4.56 -2.15 16.84
C MET A 36 -4.59 -0.62 16.86
N GLY A 37 -4.40 -0.02 18.04
CA GLY A 37 -4.35 1.43 18.19
C GLY A 37 -3.14 2.04 17.49
N LEU A 38 -1.97 1.39 17.55
CA LEU A 38 -0.77 1.82 16.84
C LEU A 38 -0.96 1.74 15.32
N ASN A 39 -1.60 0.69 14.82
CA ASN A 39 -1.91 0.54 13.40
C ASN A 39 -2.90 1.60 12.91
N MET A 40 -3.93 1.93 13.70
CA MET A 40 -4.84 3.03 13.38
C MET A 40 -4.15 4.41 13.43
N LEU A 41 -3.23 4.59 14.37
CA LEU A 41 -2.47 5.84 14.48
C LEU A 41 -1.57 6.06 13.27
N THR A 42 -0.84 5.02 12.81
CA THR A 42 0.00 5.11 11.61
C THR A 42 -0.82 5.41 10.35
N ASN A 43 -1.98 4.77 10.18
CA ASN A 43 -2.89 5.05 9.08
C ASN A 43 -3.49 6.48 9.18
N GLY A 44 -3.82 6.93 10.37
CA GLY A 44 -4.33 8.28 10.60
C GLY A 44 -3.29 9.38 10.33
N LEU A 45 -2.02 9.15 10.69
CA LEU A 45 -0.93 10.06 10.39
C LEU A 45 -0.63 10.15 8.89
N SER A 46 -0.74 9.03 8.17
CA SER A 46 -0.61 9.02 6.71
C SER A 46 -1.68 9.89 6.03
N LEU A 47 -2.91 9.89 6.55
CA LEU A 47 -3.98 10.77 6.07
C LEU A 47 -3.75 12.25 6.43
N ALA A 48 -3.00 12.52 7.50
CA ALA A 48 -2.59 13.87 7.90
C ALA A 48 -1.31 14.36 7.19
N GLY A 49 -0.78 13.58 6.22
CA GLY A 49 0.42 13.91 5.46
C GLY A 49 1.74 13.60 6.17
N VAL A 50 1.70 13.02 7.37
CA VAL A 50 2.90 12.63 8.11
C VAL A 50 3.20 11.16 7.81
N ASN A 51 4.08 10.88 6.85
CA ASN A 51 4.56 9.54 6.55
C ASN A 51 5.61 9.10 7.58
N LEU A 52 5.17 8.38 8.63
CA LEU A 52 6.07 7.70 9.58
C LEU A 52 6.50 6.30 9.08
N THR A 53 6.02 5.86 7.95
CA THR A 53 6.45 4.62 7.29
C THR A 53 7.67 4.89 6.39
N ALA A 54 8.81 5.11 6.98
CA ALA A 54 10.06 4.70 6.38
C ALA A 54 10.01 3.15 6.30
N GLY A 55 9.52 2.59 5.17
CA GLY A 55 9.60 1.15 4.98
C GLY A 55 8.37 0.40 4.48
N VAL A 56 7.41 1.05 3.80
CA VAL A 56 6.59 0.31 2.84
C VAL A 56 7.36 0.33 1.52
N PRO A 57 7.64 -0.81 0.87
CA PRO A 57 8.27 -0.82 -0.44
C PRO A 57 7.27 -0.39 -1.52
N GLY A 58 6.93 0.88 -1.55
CA GLY A 58 6.66 1.58 -2.76
C GLY A 58 8.03 1.96 -3.29
N THR A 59 8.38 1.55 -4.50
CA THR A 59 9.68 1.84 -5.08
C THR A 59 9.82 3.36 -5.18
N ALA A 60 10.55 3.96 -4.24
CA ALA A 60 10.84 5.39 -4.28
C ALA A 60 11.82 5.64 -5.43
N ALA A 61 11.54 6.65 -6.23
CA ALA A 61 12.42 7.05 -7.32
C ALA A 61 13.79 7.45 -6.80
N GLN A 62 14.85 6.90 -7.37
CA GLN A 62 16.20 7.35 -7.11
C GLN A 62 16.52 8.52 -8.07
N VAL A 63 16.82 9.67 -7.51
CA VAL A 63 17.21 10.85 -8.29
C VAL A 63 18.67 10.71 -8.70
N ASN A 64 18.92 10.49 -9.97
CA ASN A 64 20.25 10.50 -10.58
C ASN A 64 20.39 11.76 -11.47
N GLY A 65 20.99 12.82 -10.92
CA GLY A 65 21.10 14.10 -11.64
C GLY A 65 19.74 14.78 -11.82
N ASN A 66 19.29 14.95 -13.05
CA ASN A 66 18.05 15.65 -13.40
C ASN A 66 16.89 14.70 -13.78
N VAL A 67 17.03 13.38 -13.55
CA VAL A 67 16.06 12.35 -13.91
C VAL A 67 15.81 11.43 -12.71
N GLN A 68 14.57 11.09 -12.48
CA GLN A 68 14.18 10.10 -11.47
C GLN A 68 14.13 8.72 -12.13
N LYS A 69 14.93 7.78 -11.63
CA LYS A 69 14.93 6.40 -12.12
C LYS A 69 14.20 5.48 -11.15
N ILE A 70 13.31 4.67 -11.68
CA ILE A 70 12.55 3.67 -10.93
C ILE A 70 12.67 2.34 -11.63
N TYR A 71 12.85 1.29 -10.85
CA TYR A 71 12.82 -0.08 -11.34
C TYR A 71 11.74 -0.86 -10.58
N THR A 72 10.89 -1.55 -11.31
CA THR A 72 9.85 -2.41 -10.74
C THR A 72 9.76 -3.71 -11.53
N GLU A 73 9.30 -4.77 -10.87
CA GLU A 73 9.01 -6.04 -11.53
C GLU A 73 7.52 -6.21 -11.76
N LEU A 74 7.15 -6.77 -12.91
CA LEU A 74 5.77 -7.12 -13.21
C LEU A 74 5.35 -8.32 -12.36
N ASP A 75 4.18 -8.23 -11.73
CA ASP A 75 3.55 -9.34 -11.04
C ASP A 75 2.22 -9.75 -11.68
N TYR A 76 1.75 -10.98 -11.41
CA TYR A 76 0.56 -11.56 -12.06
C TYR A 76 -0.74 -10.80 -11.80
N GLY A 77 -0.92 -10.25 -10.63
CA GLY A 77 -2.21 -9.73 -10.18
C GLY A 77 -2.16 -8.40 -9.45
N SER A 78 -0.99 -7.77 -9.36
CA SER A 78 -0.81 -6.49 -8.70
C SER A 78 0.19 -5.62 -9.45
N TYR A 79 -0.09 -4.32 -9.48
CA TYR A 79 0.86 -3.34 -9.96
C TYR A 79 1.44 -2.56 -8.78
N PRO A 80 2.75 -2.25 -8.80
CA PRO A 80 3.39 -1.54 -7.70
C PRO A 80 2.88 -0.10 -7.59
N SER A 81 2.86 0.43 -6.37
CA SER A 81 2.74 1.87 -6.17
C SER A 81 4.13 2.49 -6.22
N ILE A 82 4.31 3.54 -7.01
CA ILE A 82 5.57 4.27 -7.12
C ILE A 82 5.40 5.69 -6.61
N THR A 83 6.49 6.27 -6.09
CA THR A 83 6.51 7.66 -5.61
C THR A 83 7.55 8.45 -6.40
N VAL A 84 7.14 9.56 -6.97
CA VAL A 84 7.93 10.44 -7.82
C VAL A 84 7.77 11.90 -7.40
N ARG A 85 8.68 12.77 -7.85
CA ARG A 85 8.63 14.22 -7.59
C ARG A 85 8.05 14.96 -8.78
N ALA A 86 7.25 15.99 -8.49
CA ALA A 86 6.71 16.89 -9.48
C ALA A 86 7.83 17.70 -10.18
N GLY A 87 7.66 17.97 -11.47
CA GLY A 87 8.58 18.77 -12.27
C GLY A 87 9.91 18.09 -12.66
N VAL A 88 10.14 16.85 -12.24
CA VAL A 88 11.36 16.10 -12.56
C VAL A 88 11.02 14.94 -13.49
N PRO A 89 11.69 14.82 -14.66
CA PRO A 89 11.46 13.70 -15.57
C PRO A 89 11.67 12.35 -14.89
N VAL A 90 10.78 11.41 -15.18
CA VAL A 90 10.80 10.03 -14.66
C VAL A 90 11.16 9.07 -15.78
N GLU A 91 12.09 8.18 -15.50
CA GLU A 91 12.41 6.99 -16.30
C GLU A 91 12.06 5.76 -15.48
N TRP A 92 10.94 5.15 -15.80
CA TRP A 92 10.43 4.00 -15.08
C TRP A 92 10.64 2.73 -15.91
N THR A 93 11.49 1.84 -15.39
CA THR A 93 11.76 0.53 -15.98
C THR A 93 10.88 -0.52 -15.31
N ILE A 94 10.08 -1.21 -16.11
CA ILE A 94 9.27 -2.36 -15.67
C ILE A 94 9.90 -3.62 -16.26
N HIS A 95 10.47 -4.45 -15.41
CA HIS A 95 10.96 -5.76 -15.84
C HIS A 95 9.81 -6.76 -15.88
N ALA A 96 9.55 -7.31 -17.05
CA ALA A 96 8.49 -8.27 -17.29
C ALA A 96 9.05 -9.64 -17.66
N ASP A 97 8.99 -10.60 -16.72
CA ASP A 97 9.28 -12.01 -17.04
C ASP A 97 8.22 -12.52 -18.01
N ALA A 98 8.65 -13.17 -19.10
CA ALA A 98 7.74 -13.73 -20.11
C ALA A 98 6.65 -14.63 -19.53
N ARG A 99 6.95 -15.32 -18.42
CA ARG A 99 5.98 -16.19 -17.72
C ARG A 99 4.94 -15.41 -16.95
N LYS A 100 5.21 -14.16 -16.58
CA LYS A 100 4.30 -13.29 -15.84
C LYS A 100 3.39 -12.45 -16.73
N ILE A 101 3.73 -12.32 -18.02
CA ILE A 101 2.88 -11.63 -18.99
C ILE A 101 1.73 -12.56 -19.39
N ASN A 102 0.52 -12.03 -19.38
CA ASN A 102 -0.69 -12.72 -19.80
C ASN A 102 -1.62 -11.77 -20.54
N GLY A 103 -2.73 -12.28 -21.10
CA GLY A 103 -3.66 -11.47 -21.87
C GLY A 103 -4.35 -10.34 -21.12
N CYS A 104 -4.23 -10.29 -19.77
CA CYS A 104 -4.80 -9.24 -18.96
C CYS A 104 -3.79 -8.12 -18.67
N ASN A 105 -2.52 -8.45 -18.46
CA ASN A 105 -1.50 -7.49 -18.00
C ASN A 105 -0.45 -7.14 -19.05
N ASN A 106 -0.67 -7.52 -20.31
CA ASN A 106 0.26 -7.25 -21.42
C ASN A 106 0.28 -5.78 -21.88
N GLU A 107 -0.52 -4.93 -21.27
CA GLU A 107 -0.59 -3.51 -21.62
C GLU A 107 -0.93 -2.66 -20.40
N ILE A 108 -0.19 -1.58 -20.20
CA ILE A 108 -0.42 -0.61 -19.13
C ILE A 108 -1.01 0.66 -19.73
N ILE A 109 -2.06 1.16 -19.09
CA ILE A 109 -2.71 2.43 -19.43
C ILE A 109 -2.54 3.41 -18.30
N ILE A 110 -2.03 4.61 -18.62
CA ILE A 110 -1.91 5.75 -17.70
C ILE A 110 -2.76 6.89 -18.27
N PRO A 111 -4.05 6.98 -17.91
CA PRO A 111 -4.98 7.92 -18.53
C PRO A 111 -4.60 9.39 -18.33
N ALA A 112 -3.96 9.72 -17.22
CA ALA A 112 -3.53 11.09 -16.94
C ALA A 112 -2.52 11.65 -17.93
N TYR A 113 -1.79 10.77 -18.64
CA TYR A 113 -0.81 11.13 -19.65
C TYR A 113 -1.19 10.68 -21.05
N ASP A 114 -2.40 10.16 -21.23
CA ASP A 114 -2.87 9.55 -22.49
C ASP A 114 -1.89 8.51 -23.04
N MET A 115 -1.31 7.70 -22.13
CA MET A 115 -0.29 6.72 -22.47
C MET A 115 -0.85 5.31 -22.41
N THR A 116 -0.56 4.55 -23.47
CA THR A 116 -0.85 3.12 -23.58
C THR A 116 0.46 2.42 -23.96
N ILE A 117 0.93 1.53 -23.08
CA ILE A 117 2.26 0.93 -23.18
C ILE A 117 2.11 -0.59 -23.26
N PRO A 118 2.39 -1.20 -24.41
CA PRO A 118 2.48 -2.65 -24.51
C PRO A 118 3.71 -3.15 -23.75
N LEU A 119 3.56 -4.24 -23.01
CA LEU A 119 4.65 -4.86 -22.25
C LEU A 119 5.20 -6.06 -23.03
N GLU A 120 6.49 -6.03 -23.27
CA GLU A 120 7.25 -7.12 -23.85
C GLU A 120 8.10 -7.83 -22.77
N PRO A 121 8.48 -9.09 -22.99
CA PRO A 121 9.44 -9.77 -22.12
C PRO A 121 10.75 -9.02 -22.03
N GLY A 122 11.21 -8.75 -20.81
CA GLY A 122 12.40 -7.97 -20.53
C GLY A 122 12.08 -6.62 -19.93
N ASP A 123 12.95 -5.64 -20.15
CA ASP A 123 12.86 -4.30 -19.59
C ASP A 123 12.06 -3.35 -20.50
N ASN A 124 10.95 -2.86 -19.97
CA ASN A 124 10.10 -1.87 -20.63
C ASN A 124 10.30 -0.52 -19.98
N VAL A 125 10.75 0.48 -20.72
CA VAL A 125 11.05 1.81 -20.19
C VAL A 125 9.93 2.79 -20.55
N ILE A 126 9.37 3.42 -19.51
CA ILE A 126 8.32 4.43 -19.62
C ILE A 126 8.91 5.77 -19.16
N SER A 127 8.76 6.81 -19.98
CA SER A 127 9.24 8.15 -19.66
C SER A 127 8.08 9.13 -19.61
N PHE A 128 7.97 9.88 -18.52
CA PHE A 128 6.97 10.95 -18.35
C PHE A 128 7.49 12.00 -17.36
N THR A 129 6.86 13.18 -17.36
CA THR A 129 7.17 14.23 -16.38
C THR A 129 5.88 14.61 -15.65
N PRO A 130 5.79 14.37 -14.34
CA PRO A 130 4.61 14.76 -13.57
C PRO A 130 4.63 16.27 -13.31
N ASP A 131 3.57 16.99 -13.67
CA ASP A 131 3.50 18.45 -13.54
C ASP A 131 2.92 18.90 -12.20
N THR A 132 2.06 18.09 -11.58
CA THR A 132 1.33 18.45 -10.35
C THR A 132 1.39 17.32 -9.33
N SER A 133 1.47 17.69 -8.05
CA SER A 133 1.37 16.74 -6.94
C SER A 133 -0.01 16.09 -6.86
N GLY A 134 -0.05 14.84 -6.42
CA GLY A 134 -1.28 14.07 -6.30
C GLY A 134 -1.08 12.58 -6.56
N VAL A 135 -2.19 11.87 -6.69
CA VAL A 135 -2.17 10.43 -6.98
C VAL A 135 -2.74 10.18 -8.37
N ILE A 136 -1.93 9.60 -9.23
CA ILE A 136 -2.30 9.20 -10.60
C ILE A 136 -2.52 7.71 -10.61
N ALA A 137 -3.72 7.29 -10.98
CA ALA A 137 -4.03 5.87 -11.15
C ALA A 137 -3.57 5.37 -12.51
N TYR A 138 -3.05 4.15 -12.54
CA TYR A 138 -2.80 3.41 -13.78
C TYR A 138 -3.32 1.99 -13.69
N SER A 139 -3.56 1.35 -14.80
CA SER A 139 -4.15 0.01 -14.82
C SER A 139 -3.71 -0.79 -16.03
N CYS A 140 -4.02 -2.09 -16.02
CA CYS A 140 -3.99 -2.88 -17.23
C CYS A 140 -5.14 -2.45 -18.17
N TRP A 141 -5.08 -2.83 -19.44
CA TRP A 141 -6.09 -2.48 -20.44
C TRP A 141 -7.51 -2.93 -20.08
N MET A 142 -7.67 -4.01 -19.32
CA MET A 142 -8.96 -4.47 -18.80
C MET A 142 -9.41 -3.74 -17.53
N GLY A 143 -8.58 -2.90 -16.91
CA GLY A 143 -8.89 -2.17 -15.70
C GLY A 143 -8.97 -3.01 -14.41
N MET A 144 -8.65 -4.32 -14.46
CA MET A 144 -8.72 -5.23 -13.31
C MET A 144 -7.51 -5.13 -12.40
N ILE A 145 -6.31 -4.96 -12.96
CA ILE A 145 -5.07 -4.77 -12.20
C ILE A 145 -4.80 -3.28 -12.19
N ARG A 146 -4.62 -2.73 -10.99
CA ARG A 146 -4.45 -1.29 -10.79
C ARG A 146 -3.21 -1.01 -9.96
N GLY A 147 -2.55 0.09 -10.26
CA GLY A 147 -1.47 0.67 -9.50
C GLY A 147 -1.64 2.18 -9.32
N SER A 148 -0.72 2.79 -8.61
CA SER A 148 -0.75 4.23 -8.37
C SER A 148 0.64 4.85 -8.49
N ILE A 149 0.69 6.06 -9.03
CA ILE A 149 1.85 6.93 -9.05
C ILE A 149 1.55 8.06 -8.08
N THR A 150 2.24 8.10 -6.97
CA THR A 150 2.14 9.20 -6.01
C THR A 150 3.15 10.28 -6.39
N VAL A 151 2.67 11.44 -6.76
CA VAL A 151 3.50 12.60 -7.10
C VAL A 151 3.59 13.49 -5.87
N VAL A 152 4.78 13.68 -5.33
CA VAL A 152 5.06 14.58 -4.20
C VAL A 152 5.69 15.87 -4.71
N ASP A 153 5.49 16.97 -3.98
CA ASP A 153 6.14 18.23 -4.30
C ASP A 153 7.65 18.13 -4.12
N SER A 154 8.39 18.82 -4.98
CA SER A 154 9.86 18.84 -4.92
C SER A 154 10.41 19.49 -3.65
N ALA A 155 9.57 20.15 -2.86
CA ALA A 155 9.94 20.85 -1.63
C ALA A 155 9.89 19.93 -0.37
N ASP A 156 9.25 18.76 -0.44
CA ASP A 156 8.98 17.88 0.72
C ASP A 156 9.94 16.66 0.77
N ALA A 157 11.10 16.73 0.16
CA ALA A 157 12.02 15.58 0.11
C ALA A 157 13.46 15.91 0.49
#